data_3d6233aa8c6b708efe7f8bf9c5d5dfaa
#
_entry.id   3d6233aa8c6b708efe7f8bf9c5d5dfaa
#
_cell.length_a   1.000
_cell.length_b   1.000
_cell.length_c   1.000
_cell.angle_alpha   90.00
_cell.angle_beta   90.00
_cell.angle_gamma   90.00
#
_symmetry.space_group_name_H-M   'P 1'
#
loop_
_entity.id
_entity.type
_entity.pdbx_description
1 polymer ?
#
loop_
_entity_poly.entity_id
_entity_poly.type
_entity_poly.pdbx_seq_one_letter_code
_entity_poly.pdbx_strand_id
1 'polypeptide(L)'
;MNFTRWSARLPGTQRQRRLAATRAVRRPPEAPAAPSGTVPAARDEHGEPSAPDAEGVRRGLDALSAHDLLGQVPALVALVHGPDHRIAFVNDAYAAAFGPRTPGAPAREALPELAELGLLPLMDQVLRSGRPRTVKSRRVARRVEGGPGSPGGRTRPGYYTFTCTPVELKGPDARRGVLVFAAEVTDQVEAAERLRASERRQREAAVTLQRSLLPQQLEQPDDLRVAATYRPGGTDAAVGGDWYDVITLGAGRTALVIGDVMGRGVRAAAVMGQLRTAVRAYARLDLPPHEVLQLLDGLAAEIDPNQIATCVYAVHDPNEGRLVYASAGHLPILVRDPDGTVHRADGSTGPPLGTGGWLHTSASVPFGEGSAAVLYTDGLVERRDADIDQGIEVLEEAFAGATGGPQVVCDRLQRALGITAEHDDDVALLVLQHPARTGHDAELFHNAALDLLGGVEAAPRARAFASGVLVSWRFPKDLHDLGVLAASELVANSLQHGTPPMCLRLRRTDRRLIVEVTDGDGHLPRRRRAEPGDESGRGISIVATIASAWGSRRTPDGGKAVWCEFALPEAASR
;
A
#
# COMPACT_ATOMS: atom_id res chain seq x y z
N MET A 1 -6.08 -3.54 11.61
CA MET A 1 -6.44 -3.89 12.99
C MET A 1 -6.38 -5.38 13.17
N ASN A 2 -5.62 -5.84 14.11
CA ASN A 2 -5.44 -7.15 14.72
C ASN A 2 -4.42 -8.13 14.12
N PHE A 3 -3.32 -7.66 13.63
CA PHE A 3 -2.06 -8.42 13.63
C PHE A 3 -1.71 -8.97 15.03
N THR A 4 -2.21 -8.34 16.10
CA THR A 4 -2.04 -8.79 17.50
C THR A 4 -2.70 -10.14 17.81
N ARG A 5 -3.72 -10.58 17.11
CA ARG A 5 -4.32 -11.89 17.31
C ARG A 5 -3.59 -13.00 16.55
N TRP A 6 -3.06 -12.69 15.38
CA TRP A 6 -2.31 -13.64 14.57
C TRP A 6 -0.91 -13.89 15.12
N SER A 7 -0.22 -12.82 15.56
CA SER A 7 1.08 -12.90 16.21
C SER A 7 1.04 -13.63 17.57
N ALA A 8 -0.14 -13.73 18.23
CA ALA A 8 -0.30 -14.47 19.48
C ALA A 8 -0.23 -15.99 19.33
N ARG A 9 -0.34 -16.51 18.11
CA ARG A 9 -0.20 -17.95 17.81
C ARG A 9 1.21 -18.36 17.37
N LEU A 10 2.14 -17.41 17.20
CA LEU A 10 3.54 -17.69 16.84
C LEU A 10 4.40 -17.95 18.11
N PRO A 11 5.28 -18.98 18.13
CA PRO A 11 6.08 -19.35 19.33
C PRO A 11 7.13 -18.32 19.68
N GLY A 12 7.14 -17.17 19.61
CA GLY A 12 8.14 -16.13 20.02
C GLY A 12 7.57 -14.92 20.74
N THR A 13 6.26 -14.68 20.67
CA THR A 13 5.64 -13.44 21.14
C THR A 13 5.46 -13.35 22.66
N GLN A 14 5.62 -14.46 23.39
CA GLN A 14 5.55 -14.43 24.86
C GLN A 14 6.76 -13.76 25.51
N ARG A 15 7.92 -13.72 24.85
CA ARG A 15 9.12 -13.06 25.42
C ARG A 15 9.05 -11.54 25.30
N GLN A 16 8.46 -11.02 24.23
CA GLN A 16 8.28 -9.57 24.04
C GLN A 16 7.20 -8.97 24.94
N ARG A 17 6.14 -9.72 25.28
CA ARG A 17 5.12 -9.25 26.25
C ARG A 17 5.69 -9.05 27.65
N ARG A 18 6.70 -9.83 28.08
CA ARG A 18 7.37 -9.61 29.38
C ARG A 18 8.26 -8.37 29.41
N LEU A 19 8.88 -8.01 28.30
CA LEU A 19 9.70 -6.80 28.19
C LEU A 19 8.86 -5.52 28.04
N ALA A 20 7.69 -5.58 27.38
CA ALA A 20 6.77 -4.45 27.29
C ALA A 20 6.06 -4.16 28.63
N ALA A 21 5.71 -5.19 29.40
CA ALA A 21 5.10 -5.04 30.74
C ALA A 21 6.06 -4.42 31.77
N THR A 22 7.38 -4.63 31.62
CA THR A 22 8.41 -4.05 32.52
C THR A 22 8.77 -2.61 32.14
N ARG A 23 8.41 -2.13 30.95
CA ARG A 23 8.67 -0.75 30.51
C ARG A 23 7.52 0.22 30.80
N ALA A 24 6.32 -0.26 31.11
CA ALA A 24 5.13 0.57 31.35
C ALA A 24 5.03 1.15 32.78
N VAL A 25 6.03 0.93 33.65
CA VAL A 25 6.06 1.46 35.03
C VAL A 25 7.25 2.42 35.22
N ARG A 26 7.46 3.34 34.29
CA ARG A 26 8.23 4.56 34.59
C ARG A 26 7.32 5.76 34.39
N ARG A 27 6.88 6.33 35.55
CA ARG A 27 6.27 7.66 35.65
C ARG A 27 7.21 8.72 35.08
N PRO A 28 6.69 9.76 34.43
CA PRO A 28 7.52 10.90 34.04
C PRO A 28 8.06 11.60 35.27
N PRO A 29 9.25 12.23 35.23
CA PRO A 29 9.84 12.94 36.35
C PRO A 29 8.96 14.15 36.68
N GLU A 30 8.66 14.29 38.01
CA GLU A 30 8.04 15.47 38.59
C GLU A 30 8.90 16.71 38.33
N ALA A 31 8.24 17.80 37.99
CA ALA A 31 8.85 19.12 37.91
C ALA A 31 9.38 19.54 39.30
N PRO A 32 10.50 20.28 39.37
CA PRO A 32 11.09 20.68 40.64
C PRO A 32 10.17 21.63 41.40
N ALA A 33 9.92 21.31 42.67
CA ALA A 33 9.19 22.14 43.63
C ALA A 33 9.91 23.46 43.85
N ALA A 34 9.14 24.55 43.85
CA ALA A 34 9.60 25.87 44.26
C ALA A 34 9.89 25.89 45.80
N PRO A 35 10.86 26.68 46.26
CA PRO A 35 11.24 26.70 47.65
C PRO A 35 10.18 27.35 48.54
N SER A 36 9.78 26.65 49.60
CA SER A 36 8.94 27.18 50.67
C SER A 36 9.72 28.20 51.48
N GLY A 37 9.43 29.47 51.28
CA GLY A 37 9.81 30.55 52.16
C GLY A 37 8.82 30.69 53.29
N THR A 38 9.21 30.35 54.50
CA THR A 38 8.53 30.65 55.77
C THR A 38 8.53 32.16 56.02
N VAL A 39 7.35 32.78 56.10
CA VAL A 39 7.17 34.12 56.65
C VAL A 39 6.49 33.97 58.02
N PRO A 40 6.96 34.68 59.08
CA PRO A 40 6.49 34.47 60.43
C PRO A 40 5.13 35.09 60.70
N ALA A 41 4.38 34.43 61.57
CA ALA A 41 3.08 34.85 62.07
C ALA A 41 3.17 36.17 62.80
N ALA A 42 2.42 37.19 62.38
CA ALA A 42 1.99 38.29 63.20
C ALA A 42 0.52 38.12 63.52
N ARG A 43 0.21 38.16 64.77
CA ARG A 43 -1.15 38.13 65.36
C ARG A 43 -1.75 39.53 65.25
N ASP A 44 -3.08 39.51 65.17
CA ASP A 44 -4.12 40.38 65.69
C ASP A 44 -4.77 41.36 64.73
N GLU A 45 -6.02 41.25 64.85
CA GLU A 45 -7.16 42.14 64.90
C GLU A 45 -8.16 42.07 63.74
N HIS A 46 -9.32 41.53 64.12
CA HIS A 46 -10.69 41.77 63.68
C HIS A 46 -10.92 42.59 62.37
N GLY A 47 -11.35 41.88 61.35
CA GLY A 47 -11.98 42.41 60.18
C GLY A 47 -12.47 41.25 59.31
N GLU A 48 -13.72 40.83 59.45
CA GLU A 48 -14.39 39.98 58.45
C GLU A 48 -14.24 40.65 57.07
N PRO A 49 -13.85 39.90 56.00
CA PRO A 49 -13.94 40.44 54.68
C PRO A 49 -15.44 40.60 54.34
N SER A 50 -15.90 41.82 54.31
CA SER A 50 -17.21 42.20 53.80
C SER A 50 -17.37 41.56 52.44
N ALA A 51 -18.40 40.74 52.28
CA ALA A 51 -18.80 40.21 50.99
C ALA A 51 -18.94 41.38 49.99
N PRO A 52 -18.42 41.27 48.75
CA PRO A 52 -18.56 42.36 47.81
C PRO A 52 -20.03 42.67 47.64
N ASP A 53 -20.35 43.95 47.76
CA ASP A 53 -21.69 44.51 47.77
C ASP A 53 -22.47 44.08 46.51
N ALA A 54 -23.14 42.92 46.59
CA ALA A 54 -23.93 42.32 45.51
C ALA A 54 -25.06 43.25 45.05
N GLU A 55 -25.49 44.17 45.90
CA GLU A 55 -26.46 45.20 45.57
C GLU A 55 -25.81 46.37 44.80
N GLY A 56 -24.56 46.71 45.08
CA GLY A 56 -23.79 47.71 44.33
C GLY A 56 -23.48 47.25 42.94
N VAL A 57 -23.08 45.97 42.77
CA VAL A 57 -22.85 45.34 41.44
C VAL A 57 -24.17 45.21 40.67
N ARG A 58 -25.30 44.87 41.30
CA ARG A 58 -26.62 44.86 40.66
C ARG A 58 -27.07 46.28 40.24
N ARG A 59 -26.92 47.29 41.05
CA ARG A 59 -27.22 48.68 40.66
C ARG A 59 -26.32 49.18 39.53
N GLY A 60 -25.05 48.77 39.51
CA GLY A 60 -24.14 49.07 38.40
C GLY A 60 -24.55 48.40 37.10
N LEU A 61 -25.00 47.13 37.14
CA LEU A 61 -25.52 46.42 35.96
C LEU A 61 -26.86 46.94 35.45
N ASP A 62 -27.74 47.39 36.34
CA ASP A 62 -29.05 48.01 36.01
C ASP A 62 -28.87 49.39 35.39
N ALA A 63 -27.74 50.06 35.59
CA ALA A 63 -27.38 51.35 34.98
C ALA A 63 -26.74 51.22 33.59
N LEU A 64 -26.25 50.00 33.22
CA LEU A 64 -25.69 49.77 31.91
C LEU A 64 -26.81 49.64 30.86
N SER A 65 -26.83 50.53 29.91
CA SER A 65 -27.71 50.45 28.73
C SER A 65 -27.37 49.21 27.91
N ALA A 66 -28.39 48.51 27.41
CA ALA A 66 -28.17 47.42 26.43
C ALA A 66 -27.37 47.90 25.20
N HIS A 67 -27.42 49.17 24.91
CA HIS A 67 -26.66 49.87 23.88
C HIS A 67 -25.16 49.84 24.19
N ASP A 68 -24.76 50.13 25.44
CA ASP A 68 -23.36 50.18 25.85
C ASP A 68 -22.73 48.78 25.85
N LEU A 69 -23.50 47.76 26.27
CA LEU A 69 -23.07 46.39 26.25
C LEU A 69 -22.89 45.83 24.83
N LEU A 70 -23.86 46.05 23.94
CA LEU A 70 -23.81 45.59 22.56
C LEU A 70 -22.78 46.37 21.72
N GLY A 71 -22.52 47.65 22.08
CA GLY A 71 -21.51 48.49 21.43
C GLY A 71 -20.08 47.93 21.56
N GLN A 72 -19.74 47.37 22.74
CA GLN A 72 -18.40 46.86 23.03
C GLN A 72 -18.13 45.42 22.59
N VAL A 73 -19.15 44.71 22.09
CA VAL A 73 -18.98 43.32 21.62
C VAL A 73 -18.12 43.29 20.34
N PRO A 74 -17.01 42.52 20.30
CA PRO A 74 -16.14 42.42 19.12
C PRO A 74 -16.70 41.52 18.02
N ALA A 75 -18.01 41.64 17.78
CA ALA A 75 -18.75 40.93 16.74
C ALA A 75 -19.71 41.89 16.06
N LEU A 76 -20.09 41.61 14.83
CA LEU A 76 -21.04 42.45 14.12
C LEU A 76 -22.45 42.25 14.69
N VAL A 77 -23.06 43.31 15.19
CA VAL A 77 -24.40 43.25 15.78
C VAL A 77 -25.31 44.24 15.06
N ALA A 78 -26.46 43.75 14.60
CA ALA A 78 -27.54 44.54 14.07
C ALA A 78 -28.86 44.12 14.73
N LEU A 79 -29.66 45.08 15.17
CA LEU A 79 -31.01 44.89 15.70
C LEU A 79 -32.00 45.51 14.75
N VAL A 80 -32.96 44.74 14.30
CA VAL A 80 -34.02 45.20 13.39
C VAL A 80 -35.40 44.85 13.97
N HIS A 81 -36.44 45.59 13.58
CA HIS A 81 -37.80 45.38 14.05
C HIS A 81 -38.85 45.56 12.95
N GLY A 82 -40.02 45.01 13.22
CA GLY A 82 -41.19 45.11 12.35
C GLY A 82 -41.08 44.26 11.06
N PRO A 83 -42.15 44.24 10.23
CA PRO A 83 -42.22 43.41 9.04
C PRO A 83 -41.20 43.80 7.95
N ASP A 84 -40.83 45.10 7.89
CA ASP A 84 -39.84 45.64 6.95
C ASP A 84 -38.40 45.53 7.47
N HIS A 85 -38.16 44.89 8.64
CA HIS A 85 -36.86 44.79 9.29
C HIS A 85 -36.16 46.15 9.43
N ARG A 86 -36.85 47.15 10.02
CA ARG A 86 -36.27 48.49 10.20
C ARG A 86 -35.15 48.47 11.21
N ILE A 87 -34.05 49.12 10.92
CA ILE A 87 -32.86 49.17 11.80
C ILE A 87 -33.21 49.91 13.09
N ALA A 88 -33.09 49.21 14.22
CA ALA A 88 -33.13 49.79 15.54
C ALA A 88 -31.74 50.21 16.04
N PHE A 89 -30.73 49.39 15.74
CA PHE A 89 -29.36 49.55 16.23
C PHE A 89 -28.37 48.78 15.36
N VAL A 90 -27.17 49.32 15.18
CA VAL A 90 -25.96 48.60 14.76
C VAL A 90 -24.82 49.00 15.69
N ASN A 91 -23.95 48.08 16.04
CA ASN A 91 -22.81 48.37 16.91
C ASN A 91 -21.63 48.97 16.13
N ASP A 92 -20.62 49.47 16.88
CA ASP A 92 -19.44 50.10 16.29
C ASP A 92 -18.66 49.14 15.37
N ALA A 93 -18.57 47.86 15.72
CA ALA A 93 -17.91 46.83 14.90
C ALA A 93 -18.64 46.66 13.56
N TYR A 94 -19.95 46.68 13.54
CA TYR A 94 -20.75 46.63 12.31
C TYR A 94 -20.53 47.90 11.45
N ALA A 95 -20.60 49.08 12.09
CA ALA A 95 -20.37 50.35 11.41
C ALA A 95 -18.95 50.48 10.85
N ALA A 96 -17.96 49.98 11.54
CA ALA A 96 -16.57 49.92 11.06
C ALA A 96 -16.41 49.00 9.85
N ALA A 97 -17.10 47.86 9.83
CA ALA A 97 -16.98 46.84 8.76
C ALA A 97 -17.72 47.25 7.49
N PHE A 98 -18.91 47.86 7.62
CA PHE A 98 -19.83 48.13 6.49
C PHE A 98 -20.23 49.59 6.31
N GLY A 99 -19.78 50.46 7.21
CA GLY A 99 -20.12 51.86 7.24
C GLY A 99 -21.32 52.17 8.16
N PRO A 100 -21.51 53.48 8.56
CA PRO A 100 -22.60 53.89 9.43
C PRO A 100 -23.96 53.61 8.78
N ARG A 101 -24.98 53.34 9.62
CA ARG A 101 -26.35 53.03 9.19
C ARG A 101 -27.33 53.97 9.83
N THR A 102 -28.36 54.34 9.05
CA THR A 102 -29.40 55.24 9.53
C THR A 102 -30.48 54.46 10.30
N PRO A 103 -30.71 54.74 11.61
CA PRO A 103 -31.80 54.12 12.34
C PRO A 103 -33.17 54.42 11.68
N GLY A 104 -34.05 53.40 11.73
CA GLY A 104 -35.39 53.51 11.13
C GLY A 104 -35.45 53.12 9.64
N ALA A 105 -34.32 53.04 8.93
CA ALA A 105 -34.30 52.65 7.53
C ALA A 105 -34.62 51.16 7.36
N PRO A 106 -35.30 50.71 6.27
CA PRO A 106 -35.55 49.31 5.99
C PRO A 106 -34.25 48.55 5.75
N ALA A 107 -34.10 47.35 6.32
CA ALA A 107 -32.87 46.56 6.19
C ALA A 107 -32.53 46.20 4.73
N ARG A 108 -33.52 46.01 3.89
CA ARG A 108 -33.34 45.74 2.45
C ARG A 108 -32.53 46.81 1.73
N GLU A 109 -32.73 48.09 2.13
CA GLU A 109 -32.04 49.22 1.52
C GLU A 109 -30.76 49.61 2.25
N ALA A 110 -30.82 49.53 3.59
CA ALA A 110 -29.77 50.03 4.45
C ALA A 110 -28.73 48.97 4.87
N LEU A 111 -29.01 47.67 4.70
CA LEU A 111 -28.10 46.55 4.98
C LEU A 111 -27.99 45.63 3.75
N PRO A 112 -27.46 46.11 2.61
CA PRO A 112 -27.38 45.35 1.37
C PRO A 112 -26.59 44.06 1.54
N GLU A 113 -25.59 44.02 2.41
CA GLU A 113 -24.81 42.86 2.75
C GLU A 113 -25.67 41.71 3.33
N LEU A 114 -26.70 41.97 4.11
CA LEU A 114 -27.62 40.97 4.62
C LEU A 114 -28.56 40.44 3.52
N ALA A 115 -28.93 41.32 2.59
CA ALA A 115 -29.75 40.94 1.43
C ALA A 115 -28.97 40.04 0.47
N GLU A 116 -27.73 40.40 0.13
CA GLU A 116 -26.82 39.60 -0.72
C GLU A 116 -26.52 38.23 -0.14
N LEU A 117 -26.42 38.12 1.18
CA LEU A 117 -26.19 36.85 1.90
C LEU A 117 -27.46 36.00 2.04
N GLY A 118 -28.62 36.48 1.59
CA GLY A 118 -29.91 35.80 1.72
C GLY A 118 -30.41 35.70 3.16
N LEU A 119 -30.01 36.66 4.03
CA LEU A 119 -30.39 36.64 5.45
C LEU A 119 -31.78 37.25 5.69
N LEU A 120 -32.31 38.10 4.79
CA LEU A 120 -33.65 38.67 4.94
C LEU A 120 -34.76 37.62 5.01
N PRO A 121 -34.85 36.62 4.11
CA PRO A 121 -35.82 35.54 4.24
C PRO A 121 -35.64 34.70 5.53
N LEU A 122 -34.40 34.58 6.03
CA LEU A 122 -34.11 33.89 7.28
C LEU A 122 -34.65 34.68 8.46
N MET A 123 -34.51 36.02 8.46
CA MET A 123 -35.05 36.90 9.48
C MET A 123 -36.57 36.86 9.49
N ASP A 124 -37.23 36.80 8.34
CA ASP A 124 -38.69 36.58 8.22
C ASP A 124 -39.11 35.26 8.86
N GLN A 125 -38.33 34.21 8.63
CA GLN A 125 -38.59 32.90 9.23
C GLN A 125 -38.43 32.94 10.75
N VAL A 126 -37.39 33.63 11.25
CA VAL A 126 -37.13 33.81 12.68
C VAL A 126 -38.28 34.57 13.37
N LEU A 127 -38.77 35.66 12.77
CA LEU A 127 -39.92 36.43 13.28
C LEU A 127 -41.21 35.57 13.33
N ARG A 128 -41.46 34.78 12.30
CA ARG A 128 -42.64 33.90 12.24
C ARG A 128 -42.58 32.74 13.20
N SER A 129 -41.41 32.07 13.28
CA SER A 129 -41.26 30.82 14.05
C SER A 129 -40.94 31.05 15.53
N GLY A 130 -40.43 32.23 15.90
CA GLY A 130 -39.94 32.53 17.23
C GLY A 130 -38.70 31.71 17.62
N ARG A 131 -38.00 31.08 16.66
CA ARG A 131 -36.84 30.25 16.89
C ARG A 131 -35.59 30.84 16.27
N PRO A 132 -34.42 30.80 16.95
CA PRO A 132 -33.18 31.30 16.40
C PRO A 132 -32.72 30.43 15.21
N ARG A 133 -31.98 31.05 14.26
CA ARG A 133 -31.38 30.40 13.09
C ARG A 133 -29.95 30.83 12.92
N THR A 134 -29.09 29.89 12.52
CA THR A 134 -27.67 30.14 12.29
C THR A 134 -27.28 29.71 10.86
N VAL A 135 -26.51 30.57 10.20
CA VAL A 135 -25.91 30.32 8.88
C VAL A 135 -24.41 30.40 9.06
N LYS A 136 -23.72 29.28 8.80
CA LYS A 136 -22.30 29.16 9.05
C LYS A 136 -21.45 29.57 7.85
N SER A 137 -20.29 30.18 8.11
CA SER A 137 -19.16 30.39 7.20
C SER A 137 -19.53 31.04 5.87
N ARG A 138 -20.31 32.14 5.92
CA ARG A 138 -20.61 32.92 4.73
C ARG A 138 -19.49 33.89 4.40
N ARG A 139 -19.09 33.93 3.13
CA ARG A 139 -18.07 34.84 2.64
C ARG A 139 -18.70 36.23 2.47
N VAL A 140 -18.10 37.23 3.11
CA VAL A 140 -18.55 38.61 3.12
C VAL A 140 -17.37 39.49 2.72
N ALA A 141 -17.62 40.46 1.84
CA ALA A 141 -16.65 41.50 1.49
C ALA A 141 -16.70 42.61 2.55
N ARG A 142 -15.65 42.76 3.35
CA ARG A 142 -15.58 43.85 4.34
C ARG A 142 -14.60 44.95 3.91
N ARG A 143 -14.90 46.18 4.28
CA ARG A 143 -13.99 47.30 4.11
C ARG A 143 -12.88 47.21 5.17
N VAL A 144 -11.63 47.25 4.75
CA VAL A 144 -10.48 47.34 5.65
C VAL A 144 -9.93 48.75 5.49
N GLU A 145 -9.82 49.48 6.59
CA GLU A 145 -9.15 50.78 6.59
C GLU A 145 -7.69 50.60 6.14
N GLY A 146 -7.32 51.35 5.11
CA GLY A 146 -5.93 51.41 4.67
C GLY A 146 -5.10 52.12 5.72
N GLY A 147 -3.91 51.63 6.05
CA GLY A 147 -2.96 52.31 6.92
C GLY A 147 -2.65 53.76 6.42
N PRO A 148 -2.06 54.60 7.27
CA PRO A 148 -1.84 56.02 6.97
C PRO A 148 -1.04 56.16 5.66
N GLY A 149 -1.71 56.69 4.60
CA GLY A 149 -1.13 56.95 3.29
C GLY A 149 -1.78 56.30 2.07
N SER A 150 -2.81 55.45 2.22
CA SER A 150 -3.51 54.84 1.08
C SER A 150 -4.89 55.46 0.86
N PRO A 151 -5.15 56.25 -0.21
CA PRO A 151 -6.47 56.66 -0.57
C PRO A 151 -7.21 55.49 -1.23
N GLY A 152 -8.19 54.92 -0.51
CA GLY A 152 -9.06 53.87 -1.00
C GLY A 152 -9.05 52.62 -0.14
N GLY A 153 -10.06 52.43 0.72
CA GLY A 153 -10.23 51.23 1.52
C GLY A 153 -10.23 49.97 0.63
N ARG A 154 -9.33 49.05 0.87
CA ARG A 154 -9.31 47.72 0.19
C ARG A 154 -10.41 46.84 0.78
N THR A 155 -11.24 46.28 -0.07
CA THR A 155 -12.21 45.26 0.34
C THR A 155 -11.49 43.92 0.52
N ARG A 156 -11.54 43.35 1.72
CA ARG A 156 -11.00 42.04 2.01
C ARG A 156 -12.15 41.05 2.27
N PRO A 157 -12.16 39.87 1.65
CA PRO A 157 -13.15 38.85 1.99
C PRO A 157 -12.88 38.30 3.38
N GLY A 158 -13.92 38.20 4.20
CA GLY A 158 -13.92 37.52 5.48
C GLY A 158 -15.02 36.47 5.54
N TYR A 159 -14.87 35.46 6.39
CA TYR A 159 -15.92 34.48 6.63
C TYR A 159 -16.61 34.76 7.95
N TYR A 160 -17.95 34.77 7.92
CA TYR A 160 -18.78 35.08 9.09
C TYR A 160 -19.83 34.00 9.33
N THR A 161 -20.07 33.70 10.58
CA THR A 161 -21.22 32.89 11.02
C THR A 161 -22.26 33.83 11.57
N PHE A 162 -23.45 33.87 10.94
CA PHE A 162 -24.58 34.72 11.32
C PHE A 162 -25.58 33.94 12.16
N THR A 163 -25.96 34.49 13.30
CA THR A 163 -27.06 33.97 14.12
C THR A 163 -28.13 35.03 14.22
N CYS A 164 -29.34 34.69 13.79
CA CYS A 164 -30.53 35.54 13.88
C CYS A 164 -31.38 35.01 15.05
N THR A 165 -31.59 35.85 16.06
CA THR A 165 -32.33 35.51 17.27
C THR A 165 -33.58 36.43 17.39
N PRO A 166 -34.77 35.87 17.65
CA PRO A 166 -35.96 36.69 17.89
C PRO A 166 -35.82 37.42 19.23
N VAL A 167 -36.19 38.69 19.25
CA VAL A 167 -36.16 39.54 20.46
C VAL A 167 -37.47 40.33 20.58
N GLU A 168 -37.90 40.62 21.81
CA GLU A 168 -39.03 41.49 22.11
C GLU A 168 -38.51 42.83 22.60
N LEU A 169 -38.86 43.87 21.89
CA LEU A 169 -38.49 45.22 22.25
C LEU A 169 -39.56 45.83 23.15
N LYS A 170 -39.17 46.21 24.37
CA LYS A 170 -40.04 46.91 25.31
C LYS A 170 -40.25 48.32 24.85
N GLY A 171 -41.52 48.77 24.75
CA GLY A 171 -41.89 50.13 24.34
C GLY A 171 -43.42 50.26 24.25
N PRO A 172 -43.96 51.44 24.04
CA PRO A 172 -45.40 51.67 23.94
C PRO A 172 -46.10 50.88 22.84
N ASP A 173 -45.33 50.41 21.81
CA ASP A 173 -45.79 49.46 20.81
C ASP A 173 -44.88 48.22 20.91
N ALA A 174 -45.22 47.25 21.75
CA ALA A 174 -44.43 46.00 21.90
C ALA A 174 -44.14 45.37 20.54
N ARG A 175 -42.94 45.61 19.98
CA ARG A 175 -42.54 45.19 18.62
C ARG A 175 -41.61 43.96 18.70
N ARG A 176 -41.90 42.96 17.88
CA ARG A 176 -40.96 41.87 17.66
C ARG A 176 -39.84 42.32 16.75
N GLY A 177 -38.61 41.93 17.09
CA GLY A 177 -37.42 42.22 16.32
C GLY A 177 -36.55 40.98 16.12
N VAL A 178 -35.50 41.14 15.35
CA VAL A 178 -34.44 40.13 15.14
C VAL A 178 -33.11 40.75 15.49
N LEU A 179 -32.41 40.13 16.41
CA LEU A 179 -31.00 40.41 16.68
C LEU A 179 -30.17 39.57 15.75
N VAL A 180 -29.41 40.20 14.89
CA VAL A 180 -28.44 39.58 13.99
C VAL A 180 -27.08 39.74 14.64
N PHE A 181 -26.45 38.59 14.96
CA PHE A 181 -25.11 38.52 15.51
C PHE A 181 -24.22 37.79 14.50
N ALA A 182 -23.08 38.39 14.13
CA ALA A 182 -22.14 37.76 13.21
C ALA A 182 -20.74 37.71 13.81
N ALA A 183 -20.23 36.48 14.01
CA ALA A 183 -18.85 36.23 14.44
C ALA A 183 -17.96 35.98 13.24
N GLU A 184 -16.81 36.65 13.21
CA GLU A 184 -15.79 36.35 12.19
C GLU A 184 -15.13 34.99 12.46
N VAL A 185 -15.08 34.15 11.43
CA VAL A 185 -14.50 32.80 11.48
C VAL A 185 -13.46 32.59 10.37
N THR A 186 -12.91 33.70 9.85
CA THR A 186 -11.96 33.69 8.73
C THR A 186 -10.75 32.81 9.00
N ASP A 187 -10.08 33.01 10.14
CA ASP A 187 -8.89 32.27 10.52
C ASP A 187 -9.19 30.77 10.67
N GLN A 188 -10.37 30.41 11.18
CA GLN A 188 -10.80 29.02 11.35
C GLN A 188 -11.04 28.34 9.99
N VAL A 189 -11.71 29.05 9.07
CA VAL A 189 -11.98 28.52 7.72
C VAL A 189 -10.69 28.38 6.94
N GLU A 190 -9.82 29.39 6.94
CA GLU A 190 -8.53 29.35 6.26
C GLU A 190 -7.59 28.29 6.83
N ALA A 191 -7.59 28.09 8.15
CA ALA A 191 -6.82 27.04 8.79
C ALA A 191 -7.32 25.65 8.37
N ALA A 192 -8.65 25.46 8.35
CA ALA A 192 -9.27 24.20 7.89
C ALA A 192 -9.01 23.95 6.41
N GLU A 193 -9.04 24.96 5.56
CA GLU A 193 -8.71 24.83 4.13
C GLU A 193 -7.23 24.51 3.91
N ARG A 194 -6.32 25.16 4.66
CA ARG A 194 -4.88 24.87 4.62
C ARG A 194 -4.59 23.43 5.04
N LEU A 195 -5.23 22.96 6.11
CA LEU A 195 -5.10 21.57 6.56
C LEU A 195 -5.56 20.59 5.48
N ARG A 196 -6.77 20.78 4.94
CA ARG A 196 -7.31 19.92 3.87
C ARG A 196 -6.45 19.94 2.59
N ALA A 197 -5.85 21.08 2.25
CA ALA A 197 -4.95 21.19 1.11
C ALA A 197 -3.61 20.47 1.37
N SER A 198 -3.13 20.46 2.62
CA SER A 198 -1.94 19.72 3.04
C SER A 198 -2.20 18.22 2.98
N GLU A 199 -3.32 17.75 3.54
CA GLU A 199 -3.73 16.35 3.51
C GLU A 199 -3.89 15.83 2.08
N ARG A 200 -4.53 16.62 1.19
CA ARG A 200 -4.63 16.24 -0.23
C ARG A 200 -3.27 16.08 -0.89
N ARG A 201 -2.35 17.03 -0.68
CA ARG A 201 -0.99 16.94 -1.26
C ARG A 201 -0.21 15.74 -0.73
N GLN A 202 -0.33 15.44 0.57
CA GLN A 202 0.28 14.26 1.15
C GLN A 202 -0.29 12.97 0.54
N ARG A 203 -1.62 12.91 0.35
CA ARG A 203 -2.28 11.78 -0.30
C ARG A 203 -1.83 11.57 -1.75
N GLU A 204 -1.76 12.63 -2.54
CA GLU A 204 -1.30 12.57 -3.92
C GLU A 204 0.15 12.11 -4.03
N ALA A 205 1.03 12.62 -3.15
CA ALA A 205 2.41 12.20 -3.08
C ALA A 205 2.53 10.73 -2.67
N ALA A 206 1.74 10.28 -1.69
CA ALA A 206 1.69 8.92 -1.21
C ALA A 206 1.27 7.93 -2.31
N VAL A 207 0.16 8.21 -3.01
CA VAL A 207 -0.34 7.38 -4.12
C VAL A 207 0.67 7.34 -5.27
N THR A 208 1.32 8.46 -5.57
CA THR A 208 2.35 8.52 -6.62
C THR A 208 3.56 7.66 -6.26
N LEU A 209 4.04 7.75 -5.02
CA LEU A 209 5.14 6.92 -4.51
C LEU A 209 4.79 5.44 -4.62
N GLN A 210 3.64 5.01 -4.12
CA GLN A 210 3.19 3.63 -4.15
C GLN A 210 3.12 3.07 -5.58
N ARG A 211 2.52 3.82 -6.51
CA ARG A 211 2.47 3.43 -7.92
C ARG A 211 3.86 3.29 -8.55
N SER A 212 4.83 4.09 -8.12
CA SER A 212 6.21 3.98 -8.63
C SER A 212 6.97 2.77 -8.07
N LEU A 213 6.56 2.29 -6.90
CA LEU A 213 7.17 1.14 -6.23
C LEU A 213 6.60 -0.21 -6.68
N LEU A 214 5.39 -0.26 -7.24
CA LEU A 214 4.79 -1.46 -7.80
C LEU A 214 5.19 -1.69 -9.27
N PRO A 215 5.12 -2.93 -9.79
CA PRO A 215 5.44 -3.20 -11.19
C PRO A 215 4.47 -2.46 -12.12
N GLN A 216 4.99 -1.65 -13.03
CA GLN A 216 4.16 -0.98 -14.05
C GLN A 216 3.60 -1.97 -15.07
N GLN A 217 4.37 -3.00 -15.37
CA GLN A 217 4.00 -4.13 -16.21
C GLN A 217 4.56 -5.41 -15.59
N LEU A 218 3.76 -6.45 -15.55
CA LEU A 218 4.22 -7.77 -15.15
C LEU A 218 4.99 -8.43 -16.28
N GLU A 219 6.10 -9.05 -15.93
CA GLU A 219 6.77 -9.96 -16.84
C GLU A 219 5.81 -11.10 -17.20
N GLN A 220 5.73 -11.43 -18.48
CA GLN A 220 4.91 -12.54 -18.97
C GLN A 220 5.84 -13.71 -19.32
N PRO A 221 5.90 -14.72 -18.44
CA PRO A 221 6.72 -15.91 -18.68
C PRO A 221 6.20 -16.72 -19.86
N ASP A 222 7.07 -17.50 -20.51
CA ASP A 222 6.69 -18.30 -21.68
C ASP A 222 5.65 -19.36 -21.31
N ASP A 223 5.78 -19.99 -20.13
CA ASP A 223 4.95 -21.11 -19.72
C ASP A 223 3.73 -20.75 -18.89
N LEU A 224 3.71 -19.54 -18.34
CA LEU A 224 2.65 -19.07 -17.48
C LEU A 224 1.89 -17.90 -18.09
N ARG A 225 0.61 -17.82 -17.79
CA ARG A 225 -0.18 -16.59 -17.90
C ARG A 225 -0.37 -16.01 -16.52
N VAL A 226 -0.04 -14.74 -16.35
CA VAL A 226 -0.10 -14.08 -15.05
C VAL A 226 -0.90 -12.79 -15.11
N ALA A 227 -1.64 -12.51 -14.05
CA ALA A 227 -2.26 -11.21 -13.80
C ALA A 227 -2.17 -10.87 -12.32
N ALA A 228 -2.07 -9.59 -12.04
CA ALA A 228 -2.17 -9.12 -10.67
C ALA A 228 -3.09 -7.92 -10.58
N THR A 229 -3.68 -7.76 -9.41
CA THR A 229 -4.48 -6.60 -9.07
C THR A 229 -4.03 -6.07 -7.73
N TYR A 230 -3.91 -4.77 -7.65
CA TYR A 230 -3.65 -4.06 -6.41
C TYR A 230 -4.76 -3.04 -6.15
N ARG A 231 -5.28 -3.02 -4.94
CA ARG A 231 -6.25 -2.02 -4.49
C ARG A 231 -5.77 -1.43 -3.17
N PRO A 232 -5.51 -0.12 -3.13
CA PRO A 232 -5.18 0.54 -1.88
C PRO A 232 -6.39 0.56 -0.95
N GLY A 233 -6.16 0.27 0.32
CA GLY A 233 -7.17 0.32 1.37
C GLY A 233 -7.41 1.72 1.92
N GLY A 234 -8.59 1.91 2.53
CA GLY A 234 -8.94 3.06 3.36
C GLY A 234 -9.31 4.33 2.63
N THR A 235 -10.07 5.17 3.34
CA THR A 235 -10.42 6.55 2.95
C THR A 235 -9.31 7.54 3.28
N ASP A 236 -8.37 7.17 4.16
CA ASP A 236 -7.25 8.00 4.58
C ASP A 236 -5.99 7.74 3.74
N ALA A 237 -5.22 8.78 3.52
CA ALA A 237 -4.10 8.88 2.59
C ALA A 237 -2.88 7.99 2.92
N ALA A 238 -3.08 6.78 3.40
CA ALA A 238 -2.00 5.88 3.74
C ALA A 238 -1.53 5.11 2.52
N VAL A 239 -0.23 5.13 2.24
CA VAL A 239 0.44 4.22 1.31
C VAL A 239 0.48 2.86 1.97
N GLY A 240 0.11 1.79 1.24
CA GLY A 240 0.15 0.44 1.75
C GLY A 240 1.52 -0.21 1.81
N GLY A 241 1.59 -1.28 2.59
CA GLY A 241 2.76 -2.15 2.73
C GLY A 241 2.80 -3.31 1.73
N ASP A 242 1.70 -3.59 1.06
CA ASP A 242 1.55 -4.73 0.15
C ASP A 242 2.38 -4.57 -1.13
N TRP A 243 3.00 -5.67 -1.55
CA TRP A 243 3.67 -5.74 -2.86
C TRP A 243 3.56 -7.12 -3.48
N TYR A 244 3.79 -7.18 -4.77
CA TYR A 244 3.94 -8.40 -5.54
C TYR A 244 4.96 -8.19 -6.67
N ASP A 245 5.51 -9.29 -7.17
CA ASP A 245 6.35 -9.27 -8.36
C ASP A 245 6.34 -10.62 -9.09
N VAL A 246 6.66 -10.57 -10.38
CA VAL A 246 6.89 -11.73 -11.25
C VAL A 246 8.23 -11.53 -11.92
N ILE A 247 9.13 -12.48 -11.74
CA ILE A 247 10.53 -12.36 -12.16
C ILE A 247 10.90 -13.57 -13.01
N THR A 248 11.22 -13.36 -14.26
CA THR A 248 11.73 -14.42 -15.13
C THR A 248 13.14 -14.81 -14.69
N LEU A 249 13.31 -16.09 -14.38
CA LEU A 249 14.59 -16.71 -14.07
C LEU A 249 15.13 -17.44 -15.29
N GLY A 250 16.36 -17.94 -15.15
CA GLY A 250 16.95 -18.77 -16.19
C GLY A 250 16.32 -20.15 -16.34
N ALA A 251 16.58 -20.80 -17.46
CA ALA A 251 16.02 -22.10 -17.85
C ALA A 251 14.48 -22.10 -17.94
N GLY A 252 13.87 -20.93 -18.23
CA GLY A 252 12.42 -20.77 -18.34
C GLY A 252 11.66 -20.86 -17.02
N ARG A 253 12.34 -20.79 -15.89
CA ARG A 253 11.70 -20.75 -14.56
C ARG A 253 11.20 -19.34 -14.25
N THR A 254 10.26 -19.25 -13.34
CA THR A 254 9.63 -17.99 -12.94
C THR A 254 9.54 -17.91 -11.43
N ALA A 255 10.07 -16.84 -10.86
CA ALA A 255 9.83 -16.51 -9.46
C ALA A 255 8.61 -15.61 -9.32
N LEU A 256 7.86 -15.87 -8.28
CA LEU A 256 6.64 -15.18 -7.89
C LEU A 256 6.82 -14.75 -6.45
N VAL A 257 6.47 -13.51 -6.15
CA VAL A 257 6.56 -13.00 -4.79
C VAL A 257 5.34 -12.15 -4.47
N ILE A 258 4.87 -12.28 -3.26
CA ILE A 258 3.88 -11.40 -2.66
C ILE A 258 4.23 -11.23 -1.18
N GLY A 259 3.93 -10.09 -0.62
CA GLY A 259 4.18 -9.81 0.78
C GLY A 259 3.46 -8.57 1.26
N ASP A 260 3.49 -8.37 2.57
CA ASP A 260 2.94 -7.20 3.23
C ASP A 260 3.88 -6.72 4.34
N VAL A 261 4.18 -5.42 4.37
CA VAL A 261 4.95 -4.75 5.43
C VAL A 261 3.99 -4.25 6.49
N MET A 262 4.18 -4.67 7.73
CA MET A 262 3.33 -4.26 8.85
C MET A 262 3.21 -2.73 8.96
N GLY A 263 1.97 -2.24 9.02
CA GLY A 263 1.64 -0.83 9.18
C GLY A 263 1.39 -0.12 7.85
N ARG A 264 1.17 1.19 7.92
CA ARG A 264 0.75 2.00 6.77
C ARG A 264 1.54 3.30 6.69
N GLY A 265 1.58 3.89 5.52
CA GLY A 265 2.19 5.19 5.27
C GLY A 265 3.55 5.11 4.60
N VAL A 266 4.19 6.26 4.44
CA VAL A 266 5.44 6.42 3.69
C VAL A 266 6.56 5.50 4.22
N ARG A 267 6.58 5.22 5.53
CA ARG A 267 7.59 4.35 6.14
C ARG A 267 7.45 2.91 5.68
N ALA A 268 6.24 2.34 5.76
CA ALA A 268 5.95 0.98 5.29
C ALA A 268 6.24 0.84 3.79
N ALA A 269 5.82 1.82 2.98
CA ALA A 269 6.11 1.83 1.55
C ALA A 269 7.60 1.91 1.22
N ALA A 270 8.38 2.66 2.00
CA ALA A 270 9.83 2.73 1.80
C ALA A 270 10.51 1.38 2.08
N VAL A 271 10.12 0.68 3.15
CA VAL A 271 10.61 -0.68 3.45
C VAL A 271 10.17 -1.66 2.36
N MET A 272 8.90 -1.62 1.96
CA MET A 272 8.35 -2.43 0.87
C MET A 272 9.15 -2.28 -0.42
N GLY A 273 9.43 -1.05 -0.85
CA GLY A 273 10.21 -0.78 -2.06
C GLY A 273 11.64 -1.31 -2.00
N GLN A 274 12.29 -1.27 -0.83
CA GLN A 274 13.62 -1.82 -0.62
C GLN A 274 13.58 -3.36 -0.65
N LEU A 275 12.63 -3.99 0.06
CA LEU A 275 12.46 -5.44 0.06
C LEU A 275 12.17 -5.96 -1.35
N ARG A 276 11.26 -5.32 -2.09
CA ARG A 276 10.96 -5.69 -3.47
C ARG A 276 12.18 -5.60 -4.38
N THR A 277 12.98 -4.56 -4.25
CA THR A 277 14.22 -4.39 -5.04
C THR A 277 15.24 -5.47 -4.69
N ALA A 278 15.37 -5.81 -3.40
CA ALA A 278 16.24 -6.87 -2.93
C ALA A 278 15.81 -8.25 -3.42
N VAL A 279 14.51 -8.55 -3.39
CA VAL A 279 13.98 -9.81 -3.96
C VAL A 279 14.39 -9.97 -5.42
N ARG A 280 14.25 -8.93 -6.26
CA ARG A 280 14.70 -8.98 -7.66
C ARG A 280 16.20 -9.23 -7.81
N ALA A 281 17.00 -8.68 -6.92
CA ALA A 281 18.44 -8.91 -6.92
C ALA A 281 18.79 -10.33 -6.50
N TYR A 282 18.17 -10.83 -5.42
CA TYR A 282 18.42 -12.17 -4.91
C TYR A 282 17.86 -13.27 -5.81
N ALA A 283 16.72 -13.06 -6.45
CA ALA A 283 16.16 -13.96 -7.45
C ALA A 283 17.15 -14.27 -8.59
N ARG A 284 17.95 -13.27 -9.00
CA ARG A 284 18.98 -13.44 -10.04
C ARG A 284 20.16 -14.32 -9.62
N LEU A 285 20.33 -14.56 -8.32
CA LEU A 285 21.32 -15.48 -7.80
C LEU A 285 20.88 -16.95 -7.95
N ASP A 286 19.63 -17.14 -8.32
CA ASP A 286 19.01 -18.45 -8.57
C ASP A 286 19.10 -19.40 -7.36
N LEU A 287 18.97 -18.83 -6.15
CA LEU A 287 19.01 -19.54 -4.87
C LEU A 287 17.67 -20.25 -4.60
N PRO A 288 17.66 -21.30 -3.78
CA PRO A 288 16.45 -21.91 -3.27
C PRO A 288 15.57 -20.89 -2.53
N PRO A 289 14.22 -21.02 -2.56
CA PRO A 289 13.31 -20.05 -1.93
C PRO A 289 13.61 -19.73 -0.47
N HIS A 290 13.97 -20.71 0.34
CA HIS A 290 14.30 -20.50 1.75
C HIS A 290 15.57 -19.65 1.95
N GLU A 291 16.58 -19.79 1.07
CA GLU A 291 17.80 -18.98 1.12
C GLU A 291 17.50 -17.52 0.73
N VAL A 292 16.61 -17.30 -0.26
CA VAL A 292 16.17 -15.96 -0.63
C VAL A 292 15.47 -15.28 0.54
N LEU A 293 14.53 -15.97 1.22
CA LEU A 293 13.85 -15.42 2.40
C LEU A 293 14.81 -15.19 3.57
N GLN A 294 15.84 -16.02 3.73
CA GLN A 294 16.85 -15.83 4.77
C GLN A 294 17.68 -14.55 4.54
N LEU A 295 18.06 -14.28 3.29
CA LEU A 295 18.75 -13.03 2.93
C LEU A 295 17.83 -11.81 3.12
N LEU A 296 16.54 -11.95 2.81
CA LEU A 296 15.55 -10.89 3.02
C LEU A 296 15.28 -10.62 4.50
N ASP A 297 15.25 -11.66 5.36
CA ASP A 297 15.08 -11.51 6.80
C ASP A 297 16.21 -10.68 7.42
N GLY A 298 17.47 -11.01 7.07
CA GLY A 298 18.63 -10.22 7.48
C GLY A 298 18.54 -8.76 7.04
N LEU A 299 18.19 -8.53 5.77
CA LEU A 299 18.04 -7.18 5.22
C LEU A 299 16.89 -6.40 5.86
N ALA A 300 15.74 -7.04 6.10
CA ALA A 300 14.58 -6.41 6.75
C ALA A 300 14.94 -5.88 8.14
N ALA A 301 15.68 -6.68 8.93
CA ALA A 301 16.16 -6.28 10.24
C ALA A 301 17.16 -5.10 10.21
N GLU A 302 17.96 -4.98 9.14
CA GLU A 302 18.89 -3.86 8.93
C GLU A 302 18.17 -2.59 8.47
N ILE A 303 17.17 -2.69 7.58
CA ILE A 303 16.42 -1.55 7.07
C ILE A 303 15.66 -0.87 8.22
N ASP A 304 14.90 -1.61 8.98
CA ASP A 304 14.12 -1.09 10.10
C ASP A 304 13.85 -2.17 11.16
N PRO A 305 14.58 -2.14 12.28
CA PRO A 305 14.44 -3.14 13.36
C PRO A 305 13.05 -3.19 14.03
N ASN A 306 12.19 -2.20 13.77
CA ASN A 306 10.84 -2.13 14.34
C ASN A 306 9.75 -2.51 13.31
N GLN A 307 10.14 -2.85 12.10
CA GLN A 307 9.24 -3.29 11.03
C GLN A 307 9.41 -4.78 10.79
N ILE A 308 8.28 -5.45 10.65
CA ILE A 308 8.23 -6.85 10.19
C ILE A 308 7.43 -6.89 8.90
N ALA A 309 7.69 -7.89 8.09
CA ALA A 309 6.95 -8.11 6.86
C ALA A 309 6.61 -9.58 6.69
N THR A 310 5.43 -9.87 6.16
CA THR A 310 5.12 -11.21 5.67
C THR A 310 5.53 -11.33 4.21
N CYS A 311 6.00 -12.51 3.80
CA CYS A 311 6.40 -12.73 2.41
C CYS A 311 6.29 -14.20 2.04
N VAL A 312 5.79 -14.49 0.86
CA VAL A 312 5.98 -15.77 0.18
C VAL A 312 6.77 -15.57 -1.10
N TYR A 313 7.80 -16.39 -1.27
CA TYR A 313 8.59 -16.45 -2.49
C TYR A 313 8.46 -17.86 -3.08
N ALA A 314 7.96 -17.97 -4.30
CA ALA A 314 7.72 -19.23 -4.99
C ALA A 314 8.43 -19.24 -6.35
N VAL A 315 8.92 -20.40 -6.76
CA VAL A 315 9.54 -20.61 -8.07
C VAL A 315 8.78 -21.70 -8.81
N HIS A 316 8.23 -21.35 -9.95
CA HIS A 316 7.71 -22.34 -10.90
C HIS A 316 8.86 -22.93 -11.70
N ASP A 317 9.00 -24.25 -11.64
CA ASP A 317 9.92 -25.01 -12.50
C ASP A 317 9.11 -25.83 -13.51
N PRO A 318 9.10 -25.42 -14.77
CA PRO A 318 8.31 -26.10 -15.80
C PRO A 318 8.89 -27.47 -16.18
N ASN A 319 10.17 -27.75 -15.88
CA ASN A 319 10.78 -29.06 -16.10
C ASN A 319 10.33 -30.09 -15.08
N GLU A 320 9.97 -29.63 -13.88
CA GLU A 320 9.55 -30.48 -12.77
C GLU A 320 8.02 -30.44 -12.56
N GLY A 321 7.31 -29.51 -13.24
CA GLY A 321 5.87 -29.36 -13.14
C GLY A 321 5.41 -29.05 -11.72
N ARG A 322 6.16 -28.22 -10.98
CA ARG A 322 5.87 -27.87 -9.58
C ARG A 322 6.19 -26.42 -9.25
N LEU A 323 5.56 -25.93 -8.18
CA LEU A 323 5.94 -24.71 -7.48
C LEU A 323 6.78 -25.12 -6.25
N VAL A 324 8.00 -24.61 -6.16
CA VAL A 324 8.83 -24.70 -4.95
C VAL A 324 8.74 -23.36 -4.25
N TYR A 325 8.38 -23.32 -2.97
CA TYR A 325 8.13 -22.08 -2.27
C TYR A 325 8.66 -22.10 -0.84
N ALA A 326 8.84 -20.91 -0.28
CA ALA A 326 9.06 -20.68 1.14
C ALA A 326 8.18 -19.53 1.60
N SER A 327 7.69 -19.59 2.83
CA SER A 327 6.82 -18.58 3.43
C SER A 327 7.42 -18.03 4.71
N ALA A 328 7.42 -16.71 4.85
CA ALA A 328 7.81 -15.96 6.04
C ALA A 328 6.57 -15.30 6.65
N GLY A 329 5.78 -16.06 7.41
CA GLY A 329 4.58 -15.58 8.09
C GLY A 329 3.42 -15.18 7.16
N HIS A 330 3.49 -15.50 5.88
CA HIS A 330 2.47 -15.12 4.89
C HIS A 330 1.38 -16.19 4.74
N LEU A 331 0.23 -15.78 4.19
CA LEU A 331 -0.91 -16.65 3.92
C LEU A 331 -0.56 -17.76 2.92
N PRO A 332 -1.26 -18.92 2.95
CA PRO A 332 -0.96 -20.04 2.08
C PRO A 332 -1.30 -19.73 0.62
N ILE A 333 -0.48 -20.24 -0.29
CA ILE A 333 -0.80 -20.24 -1.72
C ILE A 333 -1.97 -21.22 -1.94
N LEU A 334 -2.99 -20.78 -2.67
CA LEU A 334 -4.05 -21.68 -3.12
C LEU A 334 -3.70 -22.21 -4.50
N VAL A 335 -3.76 -23.53 -4.68
CA VAL A 335 -3.52 -24.20 -5.95
C VAL A 335 -4.78 -24.92 -6.37
N ARG A 336 -5.17 -24.72 -7.63
CA ARG A 336 -6.26 -25.43 -8.26
C ARG A 336 -5.73 -26.36 -9.34
N ASP A 337 -6.04 -27.62 -9.19
CA ASP A 337 -5.71 -28.67 -10.14
C ASP A 337 -6.56 -28.61 -11.42
N PRO A 338 -6.16 -29.34 -12.47
CA PRO A 338 -6.92 -29.36 -13.74
C PRO A 338 -8.35 -29.89 -13.59
N ASP A 339 -8.63 -30.70 -12.58
CA ASP A 339 -9.97 -31.24 -12.26
C ASP A 339 -10.87 -30.24 -11.51
N GLY A 340 -10.30 -29.07 -11.11
CA GLY A 340 -11.00 -28.02 -10.37
C GLY A 340 -10.85 -28.10 -8.86
N THR A 341 -10.19 -29.14 -8.32
CA THR A 341 -9.92 -29.25 -6.88
C THR A 341 -8.97 -28.16 -6.43
N VAL A 342 -9.33 -27.47 -5.36
CA VAL A 342 -8.47 -26.44 -4.73
C VAL A 342 -7.89 -26.98 -3.44
N HIS A 343 -6.62 -26.74 -3.25
CA HIS A 343 -5.92 -27.10 -2.02
C HIS A 343 -4.96 -25.97 -1.60
N ARG A 344 -4.67 -25.92 -0.30
CA ARG A 344 -3.67 -25.02 0.27
C ARG A 344 -2.29 -25.63 0.13
N ALA A 345 -1.29 -24.83 -0.18
CA ALA A 345 0.09 -25.24 -0.09
C ALA A 345 0.51 -25.27 1.39
N ASP A 346 0.45 -26.45 2.01
CA ASP A 346 0.55 -26.65 3.47
C ASP A 346 1.99 -26.78 4.00
N GLY A 347 2.97 -26.27 3.27
CA GLY A 347 4.36 -26.23 3.76
C GLY A 347 4.49 -25.39 5.04
N SER A 348 5.46 -25.76 5.88
CA SER A 348 5.71 -25.00 7.10
C SER A 348 6.02 -23.53 6.81
N THR A 349 5.30 -22.65 7.46
CA THR A 349 5.53 -21.20 7.41
C THR A 349 6.55 -20.80 8.47
N GLY A 350 7.63 -20.13 8.05
CA GLY A 350 8.60 -19.51 8.96
C GLY A 350 8.03 -18.23 9.60
N PRO A 351 8.75 -17.62 10.54
CA PRO A 351 8.36 -16.34 11.11
C PRO A 351 8.44 -15.21 10.05
N PRO A 352 7.71 -14.08 10.26
CA PRO A 352 7.82 -12.91 9.39
C PRO A 352 9.25 -12.39 9.27
N LEU A 353 9.58 -11.77 8.14
CA LEU A 353 10.85 -11.10 7.88
C LEU A 353 11.09 -9.96 8.90
N GLY A 354 12.34 -9.75 9.29
CA GLY A 354 12.75 -8.74 10.27
C GLY A 354 12.67 -9.21 11.72
N THR A 355 12.24 -10.47 11.97
CA THR A 355 12.26 -11.07 13.32
C THR A 355 13.61 -11.61 13.72
N GLY A 356 14.48 -11.95 12.76
CA GLY A 356 15.86 -12.39 12.90
C GLY A 356 16.04 -13.78 13.49
N GLY A 357 17.10 -14.48 13.03
CA GLY A 357 17.62 -15.68 13.69
C GLY A 357 16.86 -16.98 13.43
N TRP A 358 15.93 -17.04 12.51
CA TRP A 358 15.17 -18.23 12.14
C TRP A 358 15.59 -18.76 10.76
N LEU A 359 15.59 -20.09 10.63
CA LEU A 359 15.79 -20.75 9.34
C LEU A 359 14.44 -20.94 8.66
N HIS A 360 14.30 -20.40 7.45
CA HIS A 360 13.17 -20.70 6.59
C HIS A 360 13.36 -22.08 5.95
N THR A 361 12.28 -22.71 5.55
CA THR A 361 12.29 -24.01 4.85
C THR A 361 11.54 -23.88 3.53
N SER A 362 11.97 -24.63 2.52
CA SER A 362 11.23 -24.74 1.26
C SER A 362 10.31 -25.95 1.29
N ALA A 363 9.14 -25.78 0.68
CA ALA A 363 8.18 -26.83 0.37
C ALA A 363 7.89 -26.83 -1.14
N SER A 364 7.21 -27.83 -1.63
CA SER A 364 6.80 -27.89 -3.04
C SER A 364 5.39 -28.43 -3.19
N VAL A 365 4.69 -27.95 -4.21
CA VAL A 365 3.36 -28.42 -4.60
C VAL A 365 3.34 -28.68 -6.10
N PRO A 366 2.64 -29.76 -6.58
CA PRO A 366 2.47 -30.01 -8.00
C PRO A 366 1.81 -28.80 -8.70
N PHE A 367 2.31 -28.46 -9.88
CA PHE A 367 1.78 -27.35 -10.69
C PHE A 367 2.03 -27.64 -12.18
N GLY A 368 1.22 -28.52 -12.74
CA GLY A 368 1.30 -28.96 -14.13
C GLY A 368 0.40 -28.17 -15.08
N GLU A 369 0.33 -28.62 -16.34
CA GLU A 369 -0.58 -28.02 -17.33
C GLU A 369 -2.04 -28.09 -16.87
N GLY A 370 -2.78 -27.01 -17.05
CA GLY A 370 -4.15 -26.86 -16.60
C GLY A 370 -4.31 -26.37 -15.17
N SER A 371 -3.23 -26.35 -14.37
CA SER A 371 -3.26 -25.83 -13.00
C SER A 371 -3.29 -24.31 -12.97
N ALA A 372 -3.85 -23.78 -11.87
CA ALA A 372 -3.84 -22.35 -11.55
C ALA A 372 -3.46 -22.16 -10.08
N ALA A 373 -2.87 -21.01 -9.73
CA ALA A 373 -2.61 -20.68 -8.35
C ALA A 373 -2.92 -19.22 -8.05
N VAL A 374 -3.18 -18.95 -6.77
CA VAL A 374 -3.51 -17.62 -6.24
C VAL A 374 -2.64 -17.34 -5.04
N LEU A 375 -1.93 -16.20 -5.10
CA LEU A 375 -1.20 -15.60 -4.00
C LEU A 375 -1.93 -14.31 -3.65
N TYR A 376 -2.10 -14.02 -2.36
CA TYR A 376 -2.94 -12.90 -1.91
C TYR A 376 -2.51 -12.40 -0.54
N THR A 377 -2.79 -11.14 -0.25
CA THR A 377 -2.59 -10.52 1.06
C THR A 377 -3.85 -10.62 1.92
N ASP A 378 -3.71 -10.40 3.21
CA ASP A 378 -4.78 -10.55 4.19
C ASP A 378 -5.99 -9.64 3.93
N GLY A 379 -5.77 -8.43 3.39
CA GLY A 379 -6.86 -7.54 3.02
C GLY A 379 -7.88 -8.15 2.05
N LEU A 380 -7.53 -9.21 1.29
CA LEU A 380 -8.50 -9.92 0.44
C LEU A 380 -9.48 -10.75 1.27
N VAL A 381 -9.04 -11.36 2.37
CA VAL A 381 -9.77 -12.38 3.14
C VAL A 381 -10.13 -11.92 4.55
N GLU A 382 -9.42 -10.96 5.13
CA GLU A 382 -9.70 -10.46 6.48
C GLU A 382 -11.02 -9.67 6.51
N ARG A 383 -11.86 -9.98 7.49
CA ARG A 383 -13.11 -9.28 7.80
C ARG A 383 -13.13 -8.87 9.26
N ARG A 384 -13.73 -7.71 9.57
CA ARG A 384 -13.79 -7.18 10.94
C ARG A 384 -14.43 -8.13 11.93
N ASP A 385 -15.43 -8.89 11.48
CA ASP A 385 -16.33 -9.70 12.35
C ASP A 385 -16.19 -11.21 12.10
N ALA A 386 -15.21 -11.66 11.29
CA ALA A 386 -15.01 -13.07 10.95
C ALA A 386 -13.57 -13.52 11.19
N ASP A 387 -13.37 -14.82 11.38
CA ASP A 387 -12.03 -15.42 11.42
C ASP A 387 -11.44 -15.40 10.00
N ILE A 388 -10.13 -15.18 9.90
CA ILE A 388 -9.42 -15.18 8.63
C ILE A 388 -9.56 -16.51 7.88
N ASP A 389 -9.65 -17.62 8.60
CA ASP A 389 -9.84 -18.94 8.02
C ASP A 389 -11.17 -19.03 7.23
N GLN A 390 -12.23 -18.37 7.70
CA GLN A 390 -13.51 -18.29 6.97
C GLN A 390 -13.36 -17.50 5.66
N GLY A 391 -12.58 -16.43 5.68
CA GLY A 391 -12.27 -15.66 4.47
C GLY A 391 -11.50 -16.49 3.44
N ILE A 392 -10.56 -17.33 3.91
CA ILE A 392 -9.81 -18.25 3.05
C ILE A 392 -10.73 -19.32 2.46
N GLU A 393 -11.64 -19.89 3.25
CA GLU A 393 -12.65 -20.87 2.75
C GLU A 393 -13.52 -20.27 1.63
N VAL A 394 -14.00 -19.05 1.81
CA VAL A 394 -14.77 -18.34 0.77
C VAL A 394 -13.92 -18.11 -0.49
N LEU A 395 -12.63 -17.79 -0.32
CA LEU A 395 -11.71 -17.63 -1.44
C LEU A 395 -11.49 -18.96 -2.19
N GLU A 396 -11.34 -20.08 -1.47
CA GLU A 396 -11.20 -21.42 -2.03
C GLU A 396 -12.42 -21.81 -2.87
N GLU A 397 -13.62 -21.62 -2.32
CA GLU A 397 -14.89 -21.90 -3.03
C GLU A 397 -15.01 -21.04 -4.30
N ALA A 398 -14.72 -19.74 -4.18
CA ALA A 398 -14.75 -18.81 -5.32
C ALA A 398 -13.72 -19.19 -6.39
N PHE A 399 -12.53 -19.62 -5.98
CA PHE A 399 -11.44 -20.00 -6.86
C PHE A 399 -11.72 -21.32 -7.58
N ALA A 400 -12.32 -22.30 -6.92
CA ALA A 400 -12.72 -23.57 -7.53
C ALA A 400 -13.64 -23.34 -8.75
N GLY A 401 -14.58 -22.40 -8.65
CA GLY A 401 -15.51 -22.04 -9.72
C GLY A 401 -15.00 -20.99 -10.72
N ALA A 402 -13.83 -20.40 -10.51
CA ALA A 402 -13.36 -19.32 -11.35
C ALA A 402 -12.71 -19.83 -12.65
N THR A 403 -13.35 -19.56 -13.78
CA THR A 403 -12.86 -19.89 -15.13
C THR A 403 -12.49 -18.64 -15.93
N GLY A 404 -11.68 -18.80 -16.97
CA GLY A 404 -11.22 -17.72 -17.83
C GLY A 404 -9.74 -17.39 -17.64
N GLY A 405 -9.25 -16.36 -18.31
CA GLY A 405 -7.86 -15.91 -18.16
C GLY A 405 -7.57 -15.32 -16.77
N PRO A 406 -6.29 -15.17 -16.38
CA PRO A 406 -5.92 -14.81 -15.01
C PRO A 406 -6.52 -13.47 -14.56
N GLN A 407 -6.65 -12.47 -15.45
CA GLN A 407 -7.31 -11.20 -15.12
C GLN A 407 -8.81 -11.40 -14.80
N VAL A 408 -9.50 -12.26 -15.56
CA VAL A 408 -10.91 -12.57 -15.29
C VAL A 408 -11.07 -13.27 -13.94
N VAL A 409 -10.12 -14.13 -13.59
CA VAL A 409 -10.09 -14.79 -12.27
C VAL A 409 -9.88 -13.73 -11.18
N CYS A 410 -8.91 -12.84 -11.30
CA CYS A 410 -8.71 -11.72 -10.36
C CYS A 410 -10.02 -10.95 -10.11
N ASP A 411 -10.70 -10.54 -11.19
CA ASP A 411 -11.94 -9.76 -11.11
C ASP A 411 -13.09 -10.53 -10.46
N ARG A 412 -13.16 -11.85 -10.69
CA ARG A 412 -14.17 -12.73 -10.07
C ARG A 412 -13.94 -12.91 -8.58
N LEU A 413 -12.70 -13.17 -8.17
CA LEU A 413 -12.34 -13.35 -6.77
C LEU A 413 -12.60 -12.08 -5.96
N GLN A 414 -12.19 -10.91 -6.46
CA GLN A 414 -12.49 -9.64 -5.79
C GLN A 414 -14.00 -9.39 -5.61
N ARG A 415 -14.80 -9.71 -6.63
CA ARG A 415 -16.27 -9.58 -6.53
C ARG A 415 -16.88 -10.57 -5.56
N ALA A 416 -16.44 -11.83 -5.58
CA ALA A 416 -16.92 -12.86 -4.66
C ALA A 416 -16.65 -12.52 -3.20
N LEU A 417 -15.49 -11.93 -2.94
CA LEU A 417 -15.10 -11.49 -1.60
C LEU A 417 -15.59 -10.08 -1.26
N GLY A 418 -16.38 -9.42 -2.13
CA GLY A 418 -16.99 -8.13 -1.83
C GLY A 418 -15.98 -6.98 -1.70
N ILE A 419 -14.84 -7.05 -2.40
CA ILE A 419 -13.85 -5.98 -2.38
C ILE A 419 -14.39 -4.75 -3.12
N THR A 420 -14.58 -3.65 -2.39
CA THR A 420 -15.10 -2.38 -2.90
C THR A 420 -14.03 -1.28 -2.84
N ALA A 421 -14.36 -0.08 -3.32
CA ALA A 421 -13.49 1.09 -3.23
C ALA A 421 -13.31 1.61 -1.79
N GLU A 422 -14.18 1.22 -0.86
CA GLU A 422 -14.16 1.61 0.56
C GLU A 422 -13.61 0.50 1.46
N HIS A 423 -12.76 -0.37 0.92
CA HIS A 423 -12.15 -1.45 1.66
C HIS A 423 -11.13 -0.92 2.68
N ASP A 424 -11.05 -1.54 3.86
CA ASP A 424 -10.27 -1.01 4.99
C ASP A 424 -8.77 -1.22 4.85
N ASP A 425 -8.32 -2.28 4.14
CA ASP A 425 -6.91 -2.64 3.99
C ASP A 425 -6.47 -2.73 2.53
N ASP A 426 -5.16 -2.71 2.32
CA ASP A 426 -4.59 -2.95 1.00
C ASP A 426 -4.88 -4.38 0.54
N VAL A 427 -5.12 -4.56 -0.74
CA VAL A 427 -5.38 -5.87 -1.34
C VAL A 427 -4.44 -6.06 -2.51
N ALA A 428 -3.51 -6.98 -2.37
CA ALA A 428 -2.72 -7.50 -3.47
C ALA A 428 -3.18 -8.92 -3.81
N LEU A 429 -3.35 -9.19 -5.09
CA LEU A 429 -3.79 -10.47 -5.63
C LEU A 429 -2.97 -10.77 -6.87
N LEU A 430 -2.30 -11.92 -6.89
CA LEU A 430 -1.54 -12.44 -8.02
C LEU A 430 -2.10 -13.81 -8.43
N VAL A 431 -2.57 -13.91 -9.66
CA VAL A 431 -3.10 -15.13 -10.26
C VAL A 431 -2.16 -15.60 -11.34
N LEU A 432 -1.81 -16.87 -11.31
CA LEU A 432 -1.03 -17.54 -12.33
C LEU A 432 -1.76 -18.79 -12.85
N GLN A 433 -1.58 -19.06 -14.11
CA GLN A 433 -2.14 -20.23 -14.79
C GLN A 433 -1.05 -20.87 -15.65
N HIS A 434 -0.91 -22.19 -15.55
CA HIS A 434 -0.16 -22.96 -16.51
C HIS A 434 -1.14 -23.50 -17.57
N PRO A 435 -1.22 -22.87 -18.75
CA PRO A 435 -2.25 -23.21 -19.71
C PRO A 435 -2.03 -24.61 -20.28
N ALA A 436 -3.10 -25.40 -20.34
CA ALA A 436 -3.13 -26.60 -21.16
C ALA A 436 -3.11 -26.16 -22.63
N ARG A 437 -2.01 -26.46 -23.34
CA ARG A 437 -1.81 -26.06 -24.72
C ARG A 437 -2.41 -27.07 -25.67
N THR A 438 -3.08 -26.58 -26.71
CA THR A 438 -3.69 -27.42 -27.74
C THR A 438 -3.44 -26.84 -29.13
N GLY A 439 -3.50 -27.69 -30.17
CA GLY A 439 -3.35 -27.25 -31.55
C GLY A 439 -1.97 -26.61 -31.82
N HIS A 440 -1.95 -25.50 -32.53
CA HIS A 440 -0.73 -24.83 -32.95
C HIS A 440 0.14 -24.35 -31.77
N ASP A 441 -0.48 -23.93 -30.67
CA ASP A 441 0.25 -23.49 -29.48
C ASP A 441 1.04 -24.66 -28.86
N ALA A 442 0.51 -25.89 -28.89
CA ALA A 442 1.23 -27.08 -28.42
C ALA A 442 2.46 -27.40 -29.28
N GLU A 443 2.42 -27.07 -30.59
CA GLU A 443 3.56 -27.30 -31.48
C GLU A 443 4.75 -26.35 -31.22
N LEU A 444 4.52 -25.27 -30.47
CA LEU A 444 5.58 -24.32 -30.11
C LEU A 444 6.30 -24.69 -28.82
N PHE A 445 5.73 -25.59 -28.03
CA PHE A 445 6.27 -25.98 -26.74
C PHE A 445 6.60 -27.48 -26.74
N HIS A 446 7.86 -27.78 -26.65
CA HIS A 446 8.36 -29.15 -26.62
C HIS A 446 9.36 -29.35 -25.50
N ASN A 447 9.39 -30.54 -24.96
CA ASN A 447 10.35 -30.97 -23.96
C ASN A 447 10.88 -32.35 -24.33
N ALA A 448 12.19 -32.54 -24.21
CA ALA A 448 12.85 -33.82 -24.42
C ALA A 448 13.98 -34.00 -23.38
N ALA A 449 14.07 -35.15 -22.80
CA ALA A 449 15.06 -35.47 -21.78
C ALA A 449 15.80 -36.77 -22.10
N LEU A 450 17.08 -36.83 -21.74
CA LEU A 450 17.93 -37.99 -21.86
C LEU A 450 18.73 -38.20 -20.56
N ASP A 451 18.48 -39.30 -19.92
CA ASP A 451 19.30 -39.73 -18.78
C ASP A 451 20.65 -40.28 -19.25
N LEU A 452 21.70 -39.77 -18.65
CA LEU A 452 23.08 -40.08 -18.97
C LEU A 452 23.67 -40.94 -17.86
N LEU A 453 24.09 -42.15 -18.22
CA LEU A 453 24.70 -43.12 -17.28
C LEU A 453 26.19 -42.85 -16.99
N GLY A 454 26.75 -41.81 -17.60
CA GLY A 454 28.18 -41.50 -17.53
C GLY A 454 28.98 -42.32 -18.55
N GLY A 455 30.32 -42.23 -18.48
CA GLY A 455 31.24 -42.93 -19.35
C GLY A 455 31.49 -42.24 -20.71
N VAL A 456 32.42 -42.80 -21.51
CA VAL A 456 32.89 -42.18 -22.77
C VAL A 456 31.82 -42.09 -23.84
N GLU A 457 30.78 -42.90 -23.78
CA GLU A 457 29.66 -42.88 -24.75
C GLU A 457 28.61 -41.82 -24.45
N ALA A 458 28.63 -41.19 -23.28
CA ALA A 458 27.58 -40.23 -22.90
C ALA A 458 27.58 -38.98 -23.78
N ALA A 459 28.74 -38.41 -24.11
CA ALA A 459 28.84 -37.22 -24.96
C ALA A 459 28.42 -37.49 -26.42
N PRO A 460 28.84 -38.57 -27.10
CA PRO A 460 28.31 -38.97 -28.41
C PRO A 460 26.80 -39.18 -28.41
N ARG A 461 26.25 -39.88 -27.39
CA ARG A 461 24.80 -40.08 -27.24
C ARG A 461 24.05 -38.79 -27.06
N ALA A 462 24.54 -37.87 -26.23
CA ALA A 462 23.96 -36.57 -26.01
C ALA A 462 23.91 -35.74 -27.31
N ARG A 463 24.99 -35.74 -28.10
CA ARG A 463 25.03 -35.06 -29.41
C ARG A 463 24.00 -35.65 -30.38
N ALA A 464 23.94 -36.99 -30.48
CA ALA A 464 22.99 -37.64 -31.38
C ALA A 464 21.55 -37.38 -30.96
N PHE A 465 21.26 -37.43 -29.64
CA PHE A 465 19.97 -37.10 -29.09
C PHE A 465 19.59 -35.64 -29.37
N ALA A 466 20.46 -34.67 -29.05
CA ALA A 466 20.21 -33.25 -29.30
C ALA A 466 19.96 -32.97 -30.78
N SER A 467 20.80 -33.54 -31.68
CA SER A 467 20.62 -33.40 -33.11
C SER A 467 19.28 -33.96 -33.58
N GLY A 468 18.92 -35.17 -33.16
CA GLY A 468 17.64 -35.80 -33.53
C GLY A 468 16.43 -34.99 -33.05
N VAL A 469 16.46 -34.52 -31.81
CA VAL A 469 15.39 -33.69 -31.21
C VAL A 469 15.25 -32.36 -31.97
N LEU A 470 16.33 -31.64 -32.21
CA LEU A 470 16.29 -30.33 -32.85
C LEU A 470 15.84 -30.43 -34.34
N VAL A 471 16.19 -31.51 -35.01
CA VAL A 471 15.66 -31.83 -36.37
C VAL A 471 14.17 -32.10 -36.32
N SER A 472 13.72 -32.92 -35.35
CA SER A 472 12.28 -33.23 -35.19
C SER A 472 11.44 -31.98 -34.88
N TRP A 473 12.00 -31.04 -34.14
CA TRP A 473 11.35 -29.75 -33.81
C TRP A 473 11.53 -28.70 -34.93
N ARG A 474 12.12 -29.07 -36.06
CA ARG A 474 12.30 -28.24 -37.26
C ARG A 474 13.07 -26.93 -36.99
N PHE A 475 14.12 -26.99 -36.17
CA PHE A 475 14.97 -25.82 -35.98
C PHE A 475 15.79 -25.50 -37.24
N PRO A 476 16.00 -24.20 -37.53
CA PRO A 476 16.93 -23.75 -38.55
C PRO A 476 18.34 -24.28 -38.29
N LYS A 477 19.12 -24.52 -39.37
CA LYS A 477 20.45 -25.12 -39.27
C LYS A 477 21.36 -24.41 -38.26
N ASP A 478 21.37 -23.09 -38.28
CA ASP A 478 22.24 -22.31 -37.36
C ASP A 478 21.91 -22.57 -35.87
N LEU A 479 20.63 -22.56 -35.53
CA LEU A 479 20.18 -22.86 -34.15
C LEU A 479 20.35 -24.33 -33.79
N HIS A 480 20.17 -25.23 -34.77
CA HIS A 480 20.47 -26.64 -34.61
C HIS A 480 21.94 -26.85 -34.21
N ASP A 481 22.88 -26.28 -35.00
CA ASP A 481 24.30 -26.44 -34.76
C ASP A 481 24.74 -25.84 -33.42
N LEU A 482 24.22 -24.66 -33.07
CA LEU A 482 24.46 -24.03 -31.78
C LEU A 482 23.89 -24.87 -30.61
N GLY A 483 22.68 -25.39 -30.74
CA GLY A 483 22.06 -26.23 -29.71
C GLY A 483 22.80 -27.55 -29.48
N VAL A 484 23.25 -28.21 -30.55
CA VAL A 484 24.06 -29.44 -30.47
C VAL A 484 25.43 -29.16 -29.85
N LEU A 485 26.07 -28.07 -30.20
CA LEU A 485 27.34 -27.65 -29.62
C LEU A 485 27.16 -27.38 -28.10
N ALA A 486 26.15 -26.60 -27.72
CA ALA A 486 25.87 -26.30 -26.32
C ALA A 486 25.59 -27.58 -25.51
N ALA A 487 24.77 -28.50 -26.02
CA ALA A 487 24.50 -29.78 -25.37
C ALA A 487 25.79 -30.60 -25.18
N SER A 488 26.66 -30.61 -26.20
CA SER A 488 27.95 -31.30 -26.13
C SER A 488 28.85 -30.74 -25.03
N GLU A 489 29.00 -29.41 -24.96
CA GLU A 489 29.87 -28.74 -23.99
C GLU A 489 29.33 -28.87 -22.55
N LEU A 490 28.00 -28.70 -22.35
CA LEU A 490 27.40 -28.86 -21.04
C LEU A 490 27.50 -30.29 -20.52
N VAL A 491 27.27 -31.32 -21.38
CA VAL A 491 27.42 -32.70 -21.00
C VAL A 491 28.89 -33.05 -20.73
N ALA A 492 29.83 -32.60 -21.55
CA ALA A 492 31.26 -32.80 -21.30
C ALA A 492 31.68 -32.18 -19.96
N ASN A 493 31.17 -31.01 -19.61
CA ASN A 493 31.41 -30.38 -18.31
C ASN A 493 30.87 -31.24 -17.15
N SER A 494 29.64 -31.77 -17.25
CA SER A 494 29.08 -32.65 -16.22
C SER A 494 29.82 -34.00 -16.12
N LEU A 495 30.28 -34.57 -17.23
CA LEU A 495 31.09 -35.79 -17.21
C LEU A 495 32.45 -35.58 -16.55
N GLN A 496 33.03 -34.39 -16.68
CA GLN A 496 34.35 -34.07 -16.15
C GLN A 496 34.30 -33.66 -14.67
N HIS A 497 33.23 -32.92 -14.27
CA HIS A 497 33.13 -32.23 -13.00
C HIS A 497 31.87 -32.55 -12.19
N GLY A 498 30.98 -33.39 -12.71
CA GLY A 498 29.75 -33.78 -12.07
C GLY A 498 29.76 -35.22 -11.57
N THR A 499 28.69 -35.60 -10.91
CA THR A 499 28.43 -36.99 -10.47
C THR A 499 27.03 -37.42 -10.89
N PRO A 500 26.81 -38.74 -11.13
CA PRO A 500 25.45 -39.24 -11.40
C PRO A 500 24.49 -38.97 -10.22
N PRO A 501 23.17 -38.83 -10.48
CA PRO A 501 22.51 -38.94 -11.78
C PRO A 501 22.73 -37.72 -12.66
N MET A 502 22.83 -37.93 -13.98
CA MET A 502 22.97 -36.86 -14.96
C MET A 502 21.82 -36.89 -15.96
N CYS A 503 21.26 -35.73 -16.32
CA CYS A 503 20.20 -35.64 -17.31
C CYS A 503 20.43 -34.43 -18.23
N LEU A 504 20.36 -34.65 -19.55
CA LEU A 504 20.29 -33.60 -20.56
C LEU A 504 18.83 -33.33 -20.89
N ARG A 505 18.41 -32.07 -20.79
CA ARG A 505 17.09 -31.60 -21.20
C ARG A 505 17.19 -30.56 -22.29
N LEU A 506 16.32 -30.71 -23.29
CA LEU A 506 16.09 -29.73 -24.33
C LEU A 506 14.65 -29.26 -24.20
N ARG A 507 14.43 -27.95 -24.25
CA ARG A 507 13.09 -27.39 -24.20
C ARG A 507 12.95 -26.28 -25.21
N ARG A 508 11.84 -26.27 -25.93
CA ARG A 508 11.43 -25.23 -26.86
C ARG A 508 10.22 -24.51 -26.28
N THR A 509 10.25 -23.20 -26.29
CA THR A 509 9.09 -22.33 -26.10
C THR A 509 8.81 -21.59 -27.42
N ASP A 510 7.79 -20.74 -27.41
CA ASP A 510 7.52 -19.82 -28.54
C ASP A 510 8.67 -18.83 -28.81
N ARG A 511 9.50 -18.55 -27.79
CA ARG A 511 10.55 -17.52 -27.83
C ARG A 511 11.97 -18.06 -27.65
N ARG A 512 12.16 -19.26 -27.15
CA ARG A 512 13.49 -19.76 -26.74
C ARG A 512 13.68 -21.24 -27.02
N LEU A 513 14.94 -21.59 -27.28
CA LEU A 513 15.47 -22.95 -27.10
C LEU A 513 16.31 -22.95 -25.84
N ILE A 514 16.02 -23.85 -24.91
CA ILE A 514 16.73 -24.02 -23.64
C ILE A 514 17.42 -25.37 -23.65
N VAL A 515 18.70 -25.38 -23.29
CA VAL A 515 19.52 -26.61 -23.12
C VAL A 515 19.99 -26.61 -21.67
N GLU A 516 19.65 -27.65 -20.93
CA GLU A 516 19.98 -27.79 -19.51
C GLU A 516 20.59 -29.16 -19.26
N VAL A 517 21.65 -29.21 -18.44
CA VAL A 517 22.24 -30.47 -17.93
C VAL A 517 22.23 -30.41 -16.41
N THR A 518 21.63 -31.44 -15.79
CA THR A 518 21.67 -31.64 -14.36
C THR A 518 22.63 -32.74 -13.99
N ASP A 519 23.32 -32.62 -12.87
CA ASP A 519 24.15 -33.65 -12.27
C ASP A 519 24.08 -33.63 -10.74
N GLY A 520 24.61 -34.69 -10.08
CA GLY A 520 24.53 -34.88 -8.63
C GLY A 520 25.56 -34.08 -7.81
N ASP A 521 26.46 -33.30 -8.44
CA ASP A 521 27.47 -32.52 -7.72
C ASP A 521 27.02 -31.06 -7.51
N GLY A 522 26.95 -30.61 -6.26
CA GLY A 522 26.51 -29.27 -5.88
C GLY A 522 27.52 -28.14 -6.14
N HIS A 523 28.72 -28.42 -6.68
CA HIS A 523 29.70 -27.37 -6.97
C HIS A 523 29.37 -26.64 -8.28
N LEU A 524 29.00 -25.36 -8.18
CA LEU A 524 28.63 -24.56 -9.34
C LEU A 524 29.87 -24.24 -10.21
N PRO A 525 29.75 -24.28 -11.55
CA PRO A 525 30.85 -23.96 -12.46
C PRO A 525 31.22 -22.47 -12.33
N ARG A 526 32.50 -22.18 -12.39
CA ARG A 526 33.03 -20.81 -12.44
C ARG A 526 33.62 -20.53 -13.81
N ARG A 527 33.29 -19.37 -14.38
CA ARG A 527 33.90 -18.89 -15.61
C ARG A 527 35.39 -18.65 -15.35
N ARG A 528 36.28 -19.48 -15.91
CA ARG A 528 37.72 -19.22 -15.94
C ARG A 528 38.08 -18.43 -17.17
N ARG A 529 38.99 -17.49 -17.08
CA ARG A 529 39.72 -16.99 -18.24
C ARG A 529 40.68 -18.11 -18.67
N ALA A 530 40.36 -18.78 -19.79
CA ALA A 530 41.27 -19.75 -20.37
C ALA A 530 42.50 -19.03 -20.93
N GLU A 531 43.70 -19.51 -20.61
CA GLU A 531 44.92 -19.06 -21.25
C GLU A 531 45.03 -19.65 -22.67
N PRO A 532 45.79 -19.02 -23.61
CA PRO A 532 45.86 -19.48 -24.99
C PRO A 532 46.32 -20.93 -25.21
N GLY A 533 46.86 -21.59 -24.16
CA GLY A 533 47.34 -22.99 -24.22
C GLY A 533 46.43 -24.01 -23.52
N ASP A 534 45.33 -23.61 -22.86
CA ASP A 534 44.48 -24.54 -22.12
C ASP A 534 43.60 -25.37 -23.07
N GLU A 535 43.83 -26.69 -23.14
CA GLU A 535 42.96 -27.60 -23.87
C GLU A 535 41.66 -27.94 -23.09
N SER A 536 41.63 -27.73 -21.78
CA SER A 536 40.47 -27.96 -20.89
C SER A 536 39.95 -26.69 -20.28
N GLY A 537 38.63 -26.63 -20.00
CA GLY A 537 37.97 -25.47 -19.35
C GLY A 537 37.41 -24.40 -20.29
N ARG A 538 37.40 -24.63 -21.61
CA ARG A 538 36.80 -23.69 -22.60
C ARG A 538 35.28 -23.87 -22.78
N GLY A 539 34.71 -25.04 -22.38
CA GLY A 539 33.31 -25.39 -22.66
C GLY A 539 32.30 -24.33 -22.19
N ILE A 540 32.38 -23.94 -20.91
CA ILE A 540 31.50 -22.90 -20.36
C ILE A 540 31.74 -21.52 -21.01
N SER A 541 32.97 -21.22 -21.40
CA SER A 541 33.28 -19.97 -22.12
C SER A 541 32.69 -19.96 -23.55
N ILE A 542 32.68 -21.10 -24.24
CA ILE A 542 32.02 -21.27 -25.53
C ILE A 542 30.52 -21.08 -25.37
N VAL A 543 29.88 -21.78 -24.43
CA VAL A 543 28.45 -21.64 -24.13
C VAL A 543 28.09 -20.19 -23.82
N ALA A 544 28.87 -19.54 -22.96
CA ALA A 544 28.67 -18.14 -22.60
C ALA A 544 28.82 -17.14 -23.78
N THR A 545 29.50 -17.55 -24.86
CA THR A 545 29.71 -16.72 -26.03
C THR A 545 28.59 -16.90 -27.07
N ILE A 546 28.10 -18.13 -27.22
CA ILE A 546 27.11 -18.45 -28.27
C ILE A 546 25.67 -18.30 -27.82
N ALA A 547 25.40 -18.41 -26.51
CA ALA A 547 24.05 -18.36 -25.94
C ALA A 547 23.60 -16.92 -25.70
N SER A 548 22.30 -16.67 -25.79
CA SER A 548 21.66 -15.41 -25.41
C SER A 548 21.73 -15.18 -23.89
N ALA A 549 21.61 -16.27 -23.10
CA ALA A 549 21.77 -16.30 -21.67
C ALA A 549 22.30 -17.68 -21.24
N TRP A 550 23.01 -17.73 -20.14
CA TRP A 550 23.43 -18.99 -19.50
C TRP A 550 23.52 -18.80 -18.00
N GLY A 551 23.50 -19.89 -17.26
CA GLY A 551 23.63 -19.86 -15.82
C GLY A 551 23.79 -21.24 -15.22
N SER A 552 23.85 -21.25 -13.90
CA SER A 552 23.89 -22.49 -13.12
C SER A 552 23.20 -22.29 -11.78
N ARG A 553 22.56 -23.33 -11.27
CA ARG A 553 21.89 -23.33 -9.96
C ARG A 553 22.12 -24.65 -9.22
N ARG A 554 21.86 -24.63 -7.92
CA ARG A 554 21.73 -25.86 -7.13
C ARG A 554 20.36 -26.49 -7.38
N THR A 555 20.29 -27.81 -7.41
CA THR A 555 19.02 -28.54 -7.43
C THR A 555 18.59 -28.89 -6.00
N PRO A 556 17.29 -29.08 -5.73
CA PRO A 556 16.80 -29.45 -4.40
C PRO A 556 17.44 -30.72 -3.83
N ASP A 557 17.84 -31.66 -4.70
CA ASP A 557 18.47 -32.94 -4.33
C ASP A 557 19.98 -32.82 -4.05
N GLY A 558 20.49 -31.58 -3.94
CA GLY A 558 21.91 -31.33 -3.60
C GLY A 558 22.87 -31.31 -4.79
N GLY A 559 22.41 -31.56 -6.01
CA GLY A 559 23.16 -31.46 -7.26
C GLY A 559 23.20 -30.03 -7.83
N LYS A 560 23.56 -29.95 -9.12
CA LYS A 560 23.50 -28.68 -9.88
C LYS A 560 22.80 -28.84 -11.23
N ALA A 561 22.27 -27.75 -11.74
CA ALA A 561 21.86 -27.60 -13.13
C ALA A 561 22.71 -26.51 -13.78
N VAL A 562 23.16 -26.76 -15.01
CA VAL A 562 23.84 -25.78 -15.86
C VAL A 562 23.03 -25.66 -17.14
N TRP A 563 22.67 -24.45 -17.51
CA TRP A 563 21.75 -24.20 -18.60
C TRP A 563 22.24 -23.07 -19.53
N CYS A 564 21.74 -23.08 -20.75
CA CYS A 564 21.83 -21.96 -21.67
C CYS A 564 20.57 -21.81 -22.51
N GLU A 565 20.33 -20.59 -23.00
CA GLU A 565 19.17 -20.21 -23.80
C GLU A 565 19.58 -19.56 -25.10
N PHE A 566 18.84 -19.86 -26.16
CA PHE A 566 18.94 -19.22 -27.45
C PHE A 566 17.61 -18.56 -27.77
N ALA A 567 17.61 -17.24 -28.04
CA ALA A 567 16.42 -16.55 -28.48
C ALA A 567 16.01 -17.06 -29.88
N LEU A 568 14.72 -17.36 -30.04
CA LEU A 568 14.15 -17.66 -31.34
C LEU A 568 13.79 -16.36 -32.07
N PRO A 569 13.98 -16.28 -33.37
CA PRO A 569 13.49 -15.16 -34.15
C PRO A 569 11.97 -15.09 -33.96
N GLU A 570 11.44 -13.88 -33.69
CA GLU A 570 9.99 -13.68 -33.64
C GLU A 570 9.40 -14.29 -34.93
N ALA A 571 8.59 -15.33 -34.74
CA ALA A 571 7.79 -15.83 -35.85
C ALA A 571 6.95 -14.65 -36.33
N ALA A 572 7.24 -14.13 -37.52
CA ALA A 572 6.44 -13.07 -38.08
C ALA A 572 4.98 -13.50 -37.93
N SER A 573 4.25 -12.78 -37.10
CA SER A 573 2.83 -13.00 -36.84
C SER A 573 2.11 -12.85 -38.18
N ARG A 574 1.82 -13.96 -38.81
CA ARG A 574 0.94 -14.08 -39.98
C ARG A 574 -0.36 -14.68 -39.58
#